data_eb5ab943e9b5424318c242d541ee530f
#
_entry.id   eb5ab943e9b5424318c242d541ee530f
#
_cell.length_a   1.000
_cell.length_b   1.000
_cell.length_c   1.000
_cell.angle_alpha   90.00
_cell.angle_beta   90.00
_cell.angle_gamma   90.00
#
_symmetry.space_group_name_H-M   'P 1'
#
loop_
_entity.id
_entity.type
_entity.pdbx_description
1 polymer ?
#
loop_
_entity_poly.entity_id
_entity_poly.type
_entity_poly.pdbx_seq_one_letter_code
_entity_poly.pdbx_strand_id
1 'polypeptide(L)'
;MTRGRKIGLIVVGLLMVFVLVGTLAVALVLMSLDSEPDVPRNSVLVLKVEGSLPDYTNADEISSRFFGGETNSLSNLLLQLRKAKADKRVGAVLLDFGMLGAGWGKADEMREAVADFRKSGKPVYAYMEFGSDKEYYVATAAERVYVAPIGDLFVNGLAAESMHFRGSFDKLGVYWDSYQIAEYKTSPEAFTRKDMSDGERETLNSLLDEIFNRYVAQVAESRRKSVEDVRALIDTAPHNARAAQEAGLIDGALYREEVENELKKRLGYKDDEKLHKVSMAEYRRVPATSLGLNQGEAVAVVFAAGPIEPGRSNDGSFGGDQTIGSDTVVKAINDARDARDVKAIVLRVDSPGGVTYPSDLIWQAVEQAKKKKPVVVSMSDLAASGGYYVSMGANKIVAEPLTLTGSIGVYAYKPVVKEFYDWIGVSTEYVMRGKNSGMFRETEKFTAEEREKFETSMRNFYWNQFLPKVAEGRKFQSVEAVNEVARGRVWTGAQAKEKGLVDEFGGLDRAVEVAKELAKIPADKGVRRIVYPTPRTFFQQLLGGGGDEDAASIKARQQRAAFINSMPAEMRPALRRAAMFERFGPGQTLAIVPFELKIE
;
A
#
# COMPACT_ATOMS: atom_id res chain seq x y z
N MET A 1 41.34 -50.99 -14.32
CA MET A 1 41.02 -49.55 -14.21
C MET A 1 42.31 -48.77 -14.14
N THR A 2 42.47 -47.80 -15.02
CA THR A 2 43.64 -46.91 -15.03
C THR A 2 43.65 -46.02 -13.80
N ARG A 3 44.82 -45.61 -13.31
CA ARG A 3 45.02 -44.80 -12.11
C ARG A 3 44.16 -43.52 -12.15
N GLY A 4 43.97 -42.91 -13.33
CA GLY A 4 43.12 -41.76 -13.54
C GLY A 4 41.61 -42.01 -13.31
N ARG A 5 41.11 -43.21 -13.68
CA ARG A 5 39.69 -43.57 -13.41
C ARG A 5 39.39 -43.77 -11.92
N LYS A 6 40.40 -44.29 -11.13
CA LYS A 6 40.25 -44.40 -9.67
C LYS A 6 40.20 -43.04 -8.99
N ILE A 7 41.07 -42.10 -9.42
CA ILE A 7 41.09 -40.72 -8.89
C ILE A 7 39.77 -40.00 -9.24
N GLY A 8 39.28 -40.13 -10.49
CA GLY A 8 37.99 -39.54 -10.89
C GLY A 8 36.80 -40.03 -10.05
N LEU A 9 36.75 -41.36 -9.75
CA LEU A 9 35.70 -41.93 -8.88
C LEU A 9 35.78 -41.42 -7.43
N ILE A 10 37.01 -41.23 -6.90
CA ILE A 10 37.19 -40.67 -5.54
C ILE A 10 36.75 -39.21 -5.50
N VAL A 11 37.07 -38.38 -6.50
CA VAL A 11 36.66 -36.98 -6.58
C VAL A 11 35.15 -36.87 -6.71
N VAL A 12 34.50 -37.68 -7.55
CA VAL A 12 33.04 -37.74 -7.67
C VAL A 12 32.39 -38.20 -6.36
N GLY A 13 32.98 -39.19 -5.68
CA GLY A 13 32.49 -39.64 -4.35
C GLY A 13 32.59 -38.54 -3.31
N LEU A 14 33.70 -37.82 -3.23
CA LEU A 14 33.86 -36.67 -2.32
C LEU A 14 32.90 -35.52 -2.63
N LEU A 15 32.68 -35.26 -3.91
CA LEU A 15 31.70 -34.24 -4.35
C LEU A 15 30.26 -34.63 -3.95
N MET A 16 29.88 -35.90 -4.13
CA MET A 16 28.58 -36.42 -3.68
C MET A 16 28.42 -36.34 -2.17
N VAL A 17 29.45 -36.69 -1.38
CA VAL A 17 29.44 -36.56 0.07
C VAL A 17 29.31 -35.09 0.50
N PHE A 18 30.04 -34.19 -0.17
CA PHE A 18 29.95 -32.76 0.10
C PHE A 18 28.56 -32.19 -0.20
N VAL A 19 27.96 -32.59 -1.33
CA VAL A 19 26.58 -32.22 -1.69
C VAL A 19 25.59 -32.81 -0.68
N LEU A 20 25.75 -34.05 -0.27
CA LEU A 20 24.89 -34.72 0.69
C LEU A 20 24.96 -34.04 2.08
N VAL A 21 26.16 -33.72 2.57
CA VAL A 21 26.38 -33.00 3.83
C VAL A 21 25.81 -31.59 3.74
N GLY A 22 26.01 -30.91 2.61
CA GLY A 22 25.44 -29.59 2.35
C GLY A 22 23.92 -29.61 2.34
N THR A 23 23.31 -30.57 1.64
CA THR A 23 21.83 -30.72 1.64
C THR A 23 21.28 -31.12 3.01
N LEU A 24 21.96 -31.95 3.76
CA LEU A 24 21.57 -32.31 5.14
C LEU A 24 21.69 -31.12 6.07
N ALA A 25 22.75 -30.34 5.98
CA ALA A 25 22.91 -29.11 6.76
C ALA A 25 21.83 -28.07 6.42
N VAL A 26 21.50 -27.86 5.15
CA VAL A 26 20.40 -27.02 4.71
C VAL A 26 19.06 -27.55 5.23
N ALA A 27 18.80 -28.85 5.14
CA ALA A 27 17.59 -29.47 5.65
C ALA A 27 17.44 -29.29 7.17
N LEU A 28 18.52 -29.45 7.95
CA LEU A 28 18.53 -29.24 9.40
C LEU A 28 18.27 -27.76 9.75
N VAL A 29 18.86 -26.83 9.00
CA VAL A 29 18.58 -25.39 9.16
C VAL A 29 17.11 -25.09 8.84
N LEU A 30 16.57 -25.62 7.76
CA LEU A 30 15.17 -25.45 7.37
C LEU A 30 14.22 -26.05 8.43
N MET A 31 14.52 -27.24 8.94
CA MET A 31 13.73 -27.85 10.06
C MET A 31 13.80 -27.02 11.33
N SER A 32 14.93 -26.42 11.67
CA SER A 32 15.05 -25.53 12.84
C SER A 32 14.30 -24.21 12.66
N LEU A 33 14.15 -23.74 11.42
CA LEU A 33 13.40 -22.54 11.09
C LEU A 33 11.89 -22.76 11.14
N ASP A 34 11.42 -23.99 10.93
CA ASP A 34 9.99 -24.36 10.88
C ASP A 34 9.43 -24.76 12.25
N SER A 35 10.26 -24.82 13.30
CA SER A 35 9.80 -25.15 14.65
C SER A 35 8.94 -24.02 15.23
N GLU A 36 7.77 -24.36 15.79
CA GLU A 36 6.94 -23.39 16.53
C GLU A 36 7.77 -22.79 17.69
N PRO A 37 7.81 -21.46 17.83
CA PRO A 37 8.59 -20.84 18.90
C PRO A 37 7.97 -21.15 20.26
N ASP A 38 8.82 -21.29 21.28
CA ASP A 38 8.36 -21.31 22.65
C ASP A 38 7.84 -19.92 23.03
N VAL A 39 6.56 -19.84 23.37
CA VAL A 39 5.91 -18.63 23.87
C VAL A 39 5.55 -18.87 25.34
N PRO A 40 6.38 -18.43 26.29
CA PRO A 40 6.08 -18.56 27.69
C PRO A 40 4.76 -17.87 28.08
N ARG A 41 4.12 -18.32 29.16
CA ARG A 41 2.91 -17.64 29.67
C ARG A 41 3.23 -16.22 30.11
N ASN A 42 2.25 -15.33 29.95
CA ASN A 42 2.36 -13.89 30.24
C ASN A 42 3.42 -13.15 29.40
N SER A 43 3.80 -13.69 28.25
CA SER A 43 4.74 -13.02 27.36
C SER A 43 4.21 -11.67 26.87
N VAL A 44 5.11 -10.72 26.69
CA VAL A 44 4.86 -9.46 25.98
C VAL A 44 5.25 -9.63 24.52
N LEU A 45 4.28 -9.50 23.63
CA LEU A 45 4.55 -9.43 22.19
C LEU A 45 5.03 -8.02 21.82
N VAL A 46 6.24 -7.93 21.31
CA VAL A 46 6.80 -6.67 20.83
C VAL A 46 6.57 -6.55 19.32
N LEU A 47 5.77 -5.57 18.92
CA LEU A 47 5.46 -5.27 17.54
C LEU A 47 6.16 -3.99 17.12
N LYS A 48 7.09 -4.09 16.18
CA LYS A 48 7.69 -2.92 15.53
C LYS A 48 6.73 -2.33 14.51
N VAL A 49 6.45 -1.03 14.65
CA VAL A 49 5.56 -0.27 13.78
C VAL A 49 6.39 0.82 13.11
N GLU A 50 6.99 0.50 11.98
CA GLU A 50 7.92 1.38 11.27
C GLU A 50 7.94 1.07 9.76
N GLY A 51 8.44 1.99 8.95
CA GLY A 51 8.62 1.84 7.51
C GLY A 51 7.34 2.07 6.70
N SER A 52 7.37 1.73 5.43
CA SER A 52 6.27 1.99 4.47
C SER A 52 5.06 1.08 4.68
N LEU A 53 5.20 -0.03 5.40
CA LEU A 53 4.18 -1.04 5.65
C LEU A 53 3.33 -1.38 4.40
N PRO A 54 3.93 -2.01 3.38
CA PRO A 54 3.15 -2.48 2.23
C PRO A 54 2.01 -3.39 2.71
N ASP A 55 0.90 -3.43 1.96
CA ASP A 55 -0.24 -4.27 2.37
C ASP A 55 0.13 -5.73 2.54
N TYR A 56 0.97 -6.23 1.65
CA TYR A 56 1.43 -7.61 1.64
C TYR A 56 2.86 -7.71 1.08
N THR A 57 3.65 -8.63 1.60
CA THR A 57 4.97 -8.98 1.08
C THR A 57 5.03 -10.47 0.75
N ASN A 58 5.54 -10.81 -0.43
CA ASN A 58 5.80 -12.21 -0.83
C ASN A 58 7.08 -12.78 -0.23
N ALA A 59 7.85 -11.99 0.53
CA ALA A 59 9.10 -12.43 1.10
C ALA A 59 8.84 -13.57 2.11
N ASP A 60 9.25 -14.79 1.77
CA ASP A 60 9.38 -15.84 2.75
C ASP A 60 10.54 -15.51 3.71
N GLU A 61 10.50 -16.11 4.91
CA GLU A 61 11.51 -15.85 5.96
C GLU A 61 12.94 -16.16 5.49
N ILE A 62 13.10 -17.06 4.52
CA ILE A 62 14.38 -17.51 4.00
C ILE A 62 14.94 -16.44 3.07
N SER A 63 14.14 -15.98 2.10
CA SER A 63 14.58 -14.94 1.16
C SER A 63 14.90 -13.62 1.87
N SER A 64 14.11 -13.23 2.86
CA SER A 64 14.36 -11.99 3.62
C SER A 64 15.63 -12.04 4.46
N ARG A 65 15.99 -13.20 5.03
CA ARG A 65 17.24 -13.37 5.80
C ARG A 65 18.49 -13.38 4.93
N PHE A 66 18.42 -13.95 3.72
CA PHE A 66 19.59 -14.07 2.85
C PHE A 66 19.80 -12.88 1.92
N PHE A 67 18.74 -12.19 1.51
CA PHE A 67 18.82 -11.13 0.49
C PHE A 67 18.43 -9.74 1.01
N GLY A 68 18.02 -9.64 2.27
CA GLY A 68 17.53 -8.39 2.85
C GLY A 68 16.24 -7.95 2.14
N GLY A 69 15.15 -7.83 2.83
CA GLY A 69 13.88 -7.33 2.29
C GLY A 69 12.97 -6.93 3.44
N GLU A 70 12.06 -6.01 3.18
CA GLU A 70 11.03 -5.67 4.17
C GLU A 70 10.15 -6.89 4.42
N THR A 71 10.27 -7.44 5.64
CA THR A 71 9.44 -8.56 6.10
C THR A 71 8.17 -8.07 6.77
N ASN A 72 8.10 -6.77 7.04
CA ASN A 72 7.00 -6.15 7.74
C ASN A 72 5.96 -5.62 6.75
N SER A 73 4.73 -6.10 6.87
CA SER A 73 3.58 -5.63 6.09
C SER A 73 2.41 -5.36 7.02
N LEU A 74 1.50 -4.51 6.57
CA LEU A 74 0.28 -4.21 7.32
C LEU A 74 -0.50 -5.50 7.63
N SER A 75 -0.75 -6.35 6.62
CA SER A 75 -1.48 -7.62 6.82
C SER A 75 -0.83 -8.52 7.86
N ASN A 76 0.51 -8.55 7.91
CA ASN A 76 1.22 -9.32 8.92
C ASN A 76 1.05 -8.70 10.31
N LEU A 77 1.22 -7.38 10.46
CA LEU A 77 1.02 -6.67 11.73
C LEU A 77 -0.39 -6.93 12.30
N LEU A 78 -1.43 -6.76 11.44
CA LEU A 78 -2.83 -7.03 11.81
C LEU A 78 -3.06 -8.49 12.20
N LEU A 79 -2.44 -9.43 11.48
CA LEU A 79 -2.52 -10.86 11.82
C LEU A 79 -1.89 -11.15 13.18
N GLN A 80 -0.71 -10.55 13.51
CA GLN A 80 -0.09 -10.76 14.81
C GLN A 80 -0.96 -10.21 15.94
N LEU A 81 -1.60 -9.05 15.80
CA LEU A 81 -2.55 -8.52 16.78
C LEU A 81 -3.75 -9.46 16.99
N ARG A 82 -4.34 -10.00 15.92
CA ARG A 82 -5.43 -10.98 16.02
C ARG A 82 -4.99 -12.28 16.71
N LYS A 83 -3.80 -12.79 16.39
CA LYS A 83 -3.23 -13.97 17.06
C LYS A 83 -3.03 -13.69 18.53
N ALA A 84 -2.40 -12.55 18.87
CA ALA A 84 -2.15 -12.15 20.25
C ALA A 84 -3.44 -11.98 21.06
N LYS A 85 -4.52 -11.50 20.43
CA LYS A 85 -5.85 -11.40 21.03
C LYS A 85 -6.37 -12.78 21.46
N ALA A 86 -6.21 -13.79 20.61
CA ALA A 86 -6.69 -15.16 20.84
C ALA A 86 -5.74 -16.01 21.73
N ASP A 87 -4.43 -15.75 21.69
CA ASP A 87 -3.40 -16.55 22.36
C ASP A 87 -3.35 -16.27 23.86
N LYS A 88 -3.73 -17.25 24.67
CA LYS A 88 -3.71 -17.14 26.14
C LYS A 88 -2.29 -17.03 26.75
N ARG A 89 -1.24 -17.34 25.98
CA ARG A 89 0.17 -17.21 26.39
C ARG A 89 0.63 -15.76 26.35
N VAL A 90 0.07 -14.95 25.45
CA VAL A 90 0.36 -13.52 25.34
C VAL A 90 -0.41 -12.77 26.41
N GLY A 91 0.31 -12.11 27.32
CA GLY A 91 -0.24 -11.30 28.39
C GLY A 91 -0.44 -9.84 27.99
N ALA A 92 0.43 -9.29 27.16
CA ALA A 92 0.40 -7.88 26.72
C ALA A 92 1.00 -7.70 25.32
N VAL A 93 0.77 -6.52 24.74
CA VAL A 93 1.45 -6.06 23.52
C VAL A 93 2.19 -4.76 23.81
N LEU A 94 3.42 -4.67 23.33
CA LEU A 94 4.20 -3.43 23.26
C LEU A 94 4.36 -3.02 21.78
N LEU A 95 3.72 -1.92 21.41
CA LEU A 95 3.91 -1.28 20.11
C LEU A 95 5.17 -0.42 20.17
N ASP A 96 6.17 -0.75 19.39
CA ASP A 96 7.47 -0.09 19.33
C ASP A 96 7.54 0.72 18.03
N PHE A 97 7.33 2.02 18.13
CA PHE A 97 7.23 2.89 16.96
C PHE A 97 8.62 3.39 16.53
N GLY A 98 8.91 3.20 15.26
CA GLY A 98 9.87 3.97 14.50
C GLY A 98 9.15 4.93 13.55
N MET A 99 9.86 5.47 12.58
CA MET A 99 9.28 6.38 11.59
C MET A 99 8.30 5.63 10.68
N LEU A 100 7.04 6.09 10.63
CA LEU A 100 5.96 5.45 9.88
C LEU A 100 5.76 6.12 8.52
N GLY A 101 6.14 5.40 7.46
CA GLY A 101 5.97 5.83 6.08
C GLY A 101 4.61 5.45 5.44
N ALA A 102 3.70 4.83 6.20
CA ALA A 102 2.35 4.48 5.74
C ALA A 102 1.46 5.73 5.61
N GLY A 103 0.42 5.65 4.77
CA GLY A 103 -0.58 6.70 4.67
C GLY A 103 -1.61 6.67 5.81
N TRP A 104 -2.55 7.61 5.76
CA TRP A 104 -3.55 7.79 6.81
C TRP A 104 -4.61 6.68 6.84
N GLY A 105 -4.93 6.06 5.69
CA GLY A 105 -5.83 4.91 5.66
C GLY A 105 -5.28 3.71 6.43
N LYS A 106 -4.01 3.37 6.22
CA LYS A 106 -3.33 2.31 6.99
C LYS A 106 -3.17 2.68 8.47
N ALA A 107 -2.92 3.95 8.78
CA ALA A 107 -2.87 4.41 10.17
C ALA A 107 -4.23 4.23 10.87
N ASP A 108 -5.33 4.51 10.18
CA ASP A 108 -6.70 4.29 10.68
C ASP A 108 -6.96 2.79 10.92
N GLU A 109 -6.60 1.93 9.96
CA GLU A 109 -6.74 0.46 10.08
C GLU A 109 -5.90 -0.12 11.22
N MET A 110 -4.67 0.36 11.41
CA MET A 110 -3.83 -0.02 12.56
C MET A 110 -4.45 0.41 13.88
N ARG A 111 -4.98 1.64 13.94
CA ARG A 111 -5.66 2.16 15.11
C ARG A 111 -6.86 1.30 15.49
N GLU A 112 -7.70 0.93 14.50
CA GLU A 112 -8.84 0.04 14.72
C GLU A 112 -8.40 -1.34 15.22
N ALA A 113 -7.34 -1.91 14.67
CA ALA A 113 -6.81 -3.20 15.11
C ALA A 113 -6.28 -3.17 16.55
N VAL A 114 -5.63 -2.08 16.97
CA VAL A 114 -5.19 -1.88 18.36
C VAL A 114 -6.41 -1.75 19.29
N ALA A 115 -7.42 -0.99 18.89
CA ALA A 115 -8.67 -0.86 19.65
C ALA A 115 -9.41 -2.19 19.76
N ASP A 116 -9.41 -3.02 18.70
CA ASP A 116 -9.99 -4.35 18.73
C ASP A 116 -9.21 -5.31 19.65
N PHE A 117 -7.87 -5.25 19.62
CA PHE A 117 -7.04 -6.02 20.55
C PHE A 117 -7.36 -5.68 22.01
N ARG A 118 -7.56 -4.41 22.35
CA ARG A 118 -7.92 -3.98 23.73
C ARG A 118 -9.21 -4.59 24.25
N LYS A 119 -10.15 -4.97 23.38
CA LYS A 119 -11.38 -5.69 23.77
C LYS A 119 -11.10 -7.06 24.42
N SER A 120 -9.88 -7.60 24.27
CA SER A 120 -9.45 -8.81 24.97
C SER A 120 -9.19 -8.61 26.48
N GLY A 121 -9.13 -7.37 26.96
CA GLY A 121 -8.74 -7.01 28.33
C GLY A 121 -7.23 -7.06 28.58
N LYS A 122 -6.43 -7.43 27.58
CA LYS A 122 -4.96 -7.46 27.69
C LYS A 122 -4.40 -6.04 27.50
N PRO A 123 -3.41 -5.61 28.30
CA PRO A 123 -2.79 -4.30 28.14
C PRO A 123 -2.04 -4.18 26.80
N VAL A 124 -2.12 -3.02 26.20
CA VAL A 124 -1.31 -2.62 25.06
C VAL A 124 -0.67 -1.26 25.34
N TYR A 125 0.65 -1.21 25.29
CA TYR A 125 1.44 0.00 25.50
C TYR A 125 2.10 0.41 24.21
N ALA A 126 2.22 1.71 24.00
CA ALA A 126 2.94 2.30 22.89
C ALA A 126 4.21 2.98 23.41
N TYR A 127 5.32 2.74 22.77
CA TYR A 127 6.61 3.37 23.05
C TYR A 127 7.20 3.95 21.77
N MET A 128 7.74 5.15 21.87
CA MET A 128 8.46 5.83 20.80
C MET A 128 9.64 6.63 21.35
N GLU A 129 10.74 6.66 20.60
CA GLU A 129 11.87 7.53 20.94
C GLU A 129 11.55 8.98 20.57
N PHE A 130 10.87 9.17 19.46
CA PHE A 130 10.23 10.40 18.99
C PHE A 130 8.99 10.00 18.20
N GLY A 131 8.01 10.88 18.10
CA GLY A 131 6.79 10.57 17.34
C GLY A 131 6.28 11.78 16.56
N SER A 132 5.75 11.55 15.38
CA SER A 132 5.01 12.53 14.59
C SER A 132 3.50 12.32 14.71
N ASP A 133 2.72 13.10 14.00
CA ASP A 133 1.26 13.05 14.03
C ASP A 133 0.71 11.64 13.73
N LYS A 134 1.26 10.90 12.75
CA LYS A 134 0.77 9.56 12.39
C LYS A 134 1.11 8.49 13.43
N GLU A 135 2.37 8.45 13.92
CA GLU A 135 2.75 7.53 14.99
C GLU A 135 1.90 7.78 16.23
N TYR A 136 1.74 9.05 16.60
CA TYR A 136 0.95 9.44 17.75
C TYR A 136 -0.54 9.09 17.57
N TYR A 137 -1.10 9.30 16.37
CA TYR A 137 -2.46 8.90 16.03
C TYR A 137 -2.72 7.44 16.31
N VAL A 138 -1.83 6.55 15.84
CA VAL A 138 -1.94 5.10 16.10
C VAL A 138 -1.68 4.79 17.56
N ALA A 139 -0.65 5.38 18.16
CA ALA A 139 -0.25 5.16 19.56
C ALA A 139 -1.36 5.49 20.56
N THR A 140 -2.16 6.55 20.29
CA THR A 140 -3.26 6.94 21.17
C THR A 140 -4.41 5.93 21.24
N ALA A 141 -4.43 4.90 20.38
CA ALA A 141 -5.31 3.75 20.53
C ALA A 141 -4.86 2.78 21.63
N ALA A 142 -3.59 2.83 22.06
CA ALA A 142 -3.07 2.01 23.16
C ALA A 142 -3.65 2.42 24.54
N GLU A 143 -3.46 1.60 25.56
CA GLU A 143 -3.85 1.91 26.94
C GLU A 143 -2.93 2.99 27.54
N ARG A 144 -1.64 2.94 27.18
CA ARG A 144 -0.59 3.86 27.64
C ARG A 144 0.31 4.25 26.47
N VAL A 145 0.73 5.51 26.46
CA VAL A 145 1.68 6.06 25.50
C VAL A 145 2.88 6.63 26.22
N TYR A 146 4.06 6.18 25.83
CA TYR A 146 5.34 6.61 26.41
C TYR A 146 6.28 7.14 25.34
N VAL A 147 7.00 8.21 25.67
CA VAL A 147 8.07 8.77 24.85
C VAL A 147 9.36 8.73 25.66
N ALA A 148 10.50 8.49 25.01
CA ALA A 148 11.80 8.52 25.66
C ALA A 148 12.04 9.88 26.34
N PRO A 149 12.70 9.96 27.52
CA PRO A 149 12.85 11.22 28.28
C PRO A 149 13.54 12.36 27.52
N ILE A 150 14.41 12.02 26.55
CA ILE A 150 15.10 12.98 25.69
C ILE A 150 14.42 13.14 24.32
N GLY A 151 13.29 12.45 24.12
CA GLY A 151 12.54 12.46 22.88
C GLY A 151 11.61 13.66 22.77
N ASP A 152 11.18 13.91 21.55
CA ASP A 152 10.21 14.95 21.22
C ASP A 152 8.97 14.36 20.55
N LEU A 153 7.85 15.01 20.78
CA LEU A 153 6.57 14.71 20.14
C LEU A 153 6.25 15.84 19.13
N PHE A 154 6.40 15.52 17.85
CA PHE A 154 6.17 16.42 16.72
C PHE A 154 4.71 16.31 16.24
N VAL A 155 3.78 16.71 17.08
CA VAL A 155 2.35 16.76 16.72
C VAL A 155 2.00 18.16 16.19
N ASN A 156 2.64 18.52 15.09
CA ASN A 156 2.67 19.89 14.58
C ASN A 156 1.45 20.22 13.68
N GLY A 157 0.57 19.24 13.45
CA GLY A 157 -0.49 19.35 12.47
C GLY A 157 -0.04 18.93 11.07
N LEU A 158 -0.91 19.14 10.09
CA LEU A 158 -0.76 18.58 8.76
C LEU A 158 -0.45 19.66 7.72
N ALA A 159 0.46 19.35 6.81
CA ALA A 159 0.77 20.17 5.65
C ALA A 159 0.72 19.32 4.38
N ALA A 160 0.27 19.90 3.28
CA ALA A 160 0.36 19.31 1.94
C ALA A 160 1.18 20.20 1.03
N GLU A 161 2.23 19.62 0.44
CA GLU A 161 3.07 20.30 -0.54
C GLU A 161 2.73 19.82 -1.95
N SER A 162 2.62 20.75 -2.90
CA SER A 162 2.49 20.46 -4.32
C SER A 162 3.61 21.12 -5.11
N MET A 163 4.33 20.33 -5.89
CA MET A 163 5.45 20.80 -6.72
C MET A 163 5.03 20.98 -8.17
N HIS A 164 5.39 22.11 -8.74
CA HIS A 164 5.11 22.49 -10.13
C HIS A 164 6.40 22.69 -10.92
N PHE A 165 6.61 21.88 -11.94
CA PHE A 165 7.85 21.81 -12.72
C PHE A 165 7.82 22.60 -14.04
N ARG A 166 6.72 23.30 -14.36
CA ARG A 166 6.58 24.06 -15.60
C ARG A 166 7.75 25.01 -15.83
N GLY A 167 8.19 25.73 -14.79
CA GLY A 167 9.32 26.65 -14.93
C GLY A 167 10.65 25.97 -15.25
N SER A 168 10.86 24.75 -14.77
CA SER A 168 12.04 23.94 -15.11
C SER A 168 11.97 23.45 -16.56
N PHE A 169 10.80 22.99 -17.00
CA PHE A 169 10.59 22.54 -18.37
C PHE A 169 10.71 23.69 -19.38
N ASP A 170 10.21 24.89 -19.05
CA ASP A 170 10.40 26.09 -19.88
C ASP A 170 11.89 26.39 -20.11
N LYS A 171 12.74 26.24 -19.07
CA LYS A 171 14.19 26.44 -19.19
C LYS A 171 14.89 25.37 -20.05
N LEU A 172 14.34 24.16 -20.06
CA LEU A 172 14.86 23.03 -20.82
C LEU A 172 14.31 22.97 -22.25
N GLY A 173 13.41 23.86 -22.63
CA GLY A 173 12.74 23.81 -23.95
C GLY A 173 11.83 22.56 -24.09
N VAL A 174 11.21 22.12 -22.97
CA VAL A 174 10.25 21.00 -22.97
C VAL A 174 8.85 21.53 -22.73
N TYR A 175 7.94 21.18 -23.60
CA TYR A 175 6.52 21.52 -23.46
C TYR A 175 5.69 20.26 -23.30
N TRP A 176 4.71 20.29 -22.38
CA TRP A 176 3.77 19.19 -22.17
C TRP A 176 2.44 19.53 -22.83
N ASP A 177 2.13 18.85 -23.91
CA ASP A 177 0.86 18.97 -24.61
C ASP A 177 -0.13 17.99 -23.99
N SER A 178 -1.02 18.47 -23.14
CA SER A 178 -1.88 17.66 -22.28
C SER A 178 -3.35 18.00 -22.42
N TYR A 179 -4.19 17.05 -22.06
CA TYR A 179 -5.63 17.23 -21.83
C TYR A 179 -6.05 16.47 -20.59
N GLN A 180 -6.90 17.06 -19.77
CA GLN A 180 -7.50 16.47 -18.58
C GLN A 180 -9.01 16.64 -18.62
N ILE A 181 -9.74 15.62 -18.14
CA ILE A 181 -11.18 15.72 -17.96
C ILE A 181 -11.46 16.47 -16.66
N ALA A 182 -12.19 17.58 -16.81
CA ALA A 182 -12.66 18.46 -15.74
C ALA A 182 -11.55 19.07 -14.85
N GLU A 183 -11.95 19.90 -13.92
CA GLU A 183 -11.08 20.81 -13.16
C GLU A 183 -10.32 20.15 -12.00
N TYR A 184 -10.79 18.99 -11.53
CA TYR A 184 -10.16 18.29 -10.39
C TYR A 184 -9.18 17.19 -10.82
N LYS A 185 -9.07 16.88 -12.13
CA LYS A 185 -8.09 15.90 -12.62
C LYS A 185 -6.73 16.55 -12.85
N THR A 186 -6.13 17.09 -11.79
CA THR A 186 -5.00 18.00 -11.81
C THR A 186 -3.62 17.36 -12.02
N SER A 187 -3.54 16.03 -12.29
CA SER A 187 -2.25 15.32 -12.51
C SER A 187 -1.31 16.00 -13.52
N PRO A 188 -1.76 16.50 -14.68
CA PRO A 188 -0.89 17.18 -15.63
C PRO A 188 -0.40 18.54 -15.14
N GLU A 189 -1.06 19.14 -14.14
CA GLU A 189 -0.77 20.51 -13.71
C GLU A 189 0.62 20.63 -13.06
N ALA A 190 1.14 19.56 -12.45
CA ALA A 190 2.52 19.51 -11.98
C ALA A 190 3.54 19.83 -13.09
N PHE A 191 3.22 19.54 -14.36
CA PHE A 191 4.09 19.76 -15.51
C PHE A 191 3.69 20.97 -16.35
N THR A 192 2.42 21.40 -16.26
CA THR A 192 1.84 22.44 -17.15
C THR A 192 1.61 23.78 -16.45
N ARG A 193 1.65 23.82 -15.11
CA ARG A 193 1.46 25.04 -14.32
C ARG A 193 2.70 25.37 -13.46
N LYS A 194 2.74 26.60 -12.96
CA LYS A 194 3.76 27.11 -12.01
C LYS A 194 3.21 27.26 -10.59
N ASP A 195 1.92 26.99 -10.39
CA ASP A 195 1.15 27.19 -9.17
C ASP A 195 -0.04 26.24 -9.12
N MET A 196 -0.63 26.07 -7.94
CA MET A 196 -1.86 25.31 -7.77
C MET A 196 -3.03 25.98 -8.50
N SER A 197 -3.84 25.17 -9.20
CA SER A 197 -5.16 25.61 -9.65
C SER A 197 -6.15 25.70 -8.50
N ASP A 198 -7.28 26.36 -8.75
CA ASP A 198 -8.38 26.41 -7.77
C ASP A 198 -8.91 25.01 -7.43
N GLY A 199 -9.03 24.13 -8.45
CA GLY A 199 -9.47 22.73 -8.26
C GLY A 199 -8.48 21.90 -7.43
N GLU A 200 -7.18 22.08 -7.63
CA GLU A 200 -6.16 21.42 -6.80
C GLU A 200 -6.22 21.92 -5.36
N ARG A 201 -6.23 23.24 -5.18
CA ARG A 201 -6.30 23.89 -3.86
C ARG A 201 -7.55 23.50 -3.09
N GLU A 202 -8.71 23.49 -3.73
CA GLU A 202 -9.98 23.06 -3.12
C GLU A 202 -9.91 21.59 -2.69
N THR A 203 -9.38 20.72 -3.54
CA THR A 203 -9.24 19.29 -3.22
C THR A 203 -8.32 19.08 -2.02
N LEU A 204 -7.13 19.70 -2.02
CA LEU A 204 -6.15 19.56 -0.94
C LEU A 204 -6.70 20.10 0.39
N ASN A 205 -7.35 21.27 0.40
CA ASN A 205 -7.97 21.79 1.62
C ASN A 205 -9.04 20.84 2.15
N SER A 206 -9.93 20.34 1.28
CA SER A 206 -10.99 19.39 1.68
C SER A 206 -10.45 18.10 2.29
N LEU A 207 -9.35 17.57 1.73
CA LEU A 207 -8.70 16.36 2.26
C LEU A 207 -8.00 16.64 3.60
N LEU A 208 -7.24 17.73 3.69
CA LEU A 208 -6.56 18.14 4.93
C LEU A 208 -7.54 18.40 6.07
N ASP A 209 -8.62 19.11 5.79
CA ASP A 209 -9.66 19.42 6.80
C ASP A 209 -10.27 18.14 7.37
N GLU A 210 -10.63 17.18 6.52
CA GLU A 210 -11.21 15.91 6.95
C GLU A 210 -10.23 15.08 7.78
N ILE A 211 -8.98 14.93 7.29
CA ILE A 211 -7.94 14.16 7.99
C ILE A 211 -7.61 14.82 9.33
N PHE A 212 -7.41 16.14 9.33
CA PHE A 212 -7.06 16.89 10.55
C PHE A 212 -8.18 16.88 11.59
N ASN A 213 -9.43 17.09 11.16
CA ASN A 213 -10.57 17.04 12.05
C ASN A 213 -10.72 15.65 12.70
N ARG A 214 -10.57 14.57 11.92
CA ARG A 214 -10.61 13.21 12.46
C ARG A 214 -9.42 12.94 13.40
N TYR A 215 -8.22 13.35 13.02
CA TYR A 215 -7.02 13.24 13.86
C TYR A 215 -7.24 13.89 15.22
N VAL A 216 -7.64 15.16 15.23
CA VAL A 216 -7.90 15.92 16.46
C VAL A 216 -9.00 15.28 17.30
N ALA A 217 -10.10 14.85 16.68
CA ALA A 217 -11.21 14.22 17.40
C ALA A 217 -10.78 12.91 18.08
N GLN A 218 -10.01 12.06 17.37
CA GLN A 218 -9.54 10.79 17.91
C GLN A 218 -8.50 10.97 19.03
N VAL A 219 -7.62 11.97 18.91
CA VAL A 219 -6.69 12.34 19.99
C VAL A 219 -7.46 12.87 21.20
N ALA A 220 -8.43 13.77 21.00
CA ALA A 220 -9.27 14.34 22.04
C ALA A 220 -10.00 13.24 22.83
N GLU A 221 -10.65 12.32 22.13
CA GLU A 221 -11.32 11.16 22.73
C GLU A 221 -10.34 10.30 23.54
N SER A 222 -9.21 9.92 22.95
CA SER A 222 -8.22 9.02 23.54
C SER A 222 -7.54 9.63 24.77
N ARG A 223 -7.28 10.94 24.74
CA ARG A 223 -6.60 11.67 25.83
C ARG A 223 -7.58 12.38 26.79
N ARG A 224 -8.90 12.21 26.58
CA ARG A 224 -9.98 12.82 27.41
C ARG A 224 -9.85 14.33 27.50
N LYS A 225 -9.59 14.95 26.35
CA LYS A 225 -9.45 16.41 26.18
C LYS A 225 -10.60 16.95 25.32
N SER A 226 -10.78 18.26 25.34
CA SER A 226 -11.62 18.92 24.33
C SER A 226 -10.89 18.97 22.97
N VAL A 227 -11.65 19.10 21.90
CA VAL A 227 -11.11 19.33 20.55
C VAL A 227 -10.29 20.62 20.50
N GLU A 228 -10.77 21.65 21.20
CA GLU A 228 -10.14 22.96 21.31
C GLU A 228 -8.78 22.87 22.03
N ASP A 229 -8.70 22.12 23.14
CA ASP A 229 -7.44 21.89 23.85
C ASP A 229 -6.41 21.17 22.97
N VAL A 230 -6.84 20.14 22.22
CA VAL A 230 -5.94 19.43 21.32
C VAL A 230 -5.43 20.33 20.20
N ARG A 231 -6.29 21.17 19.61
CA ARG A 231 -5.86 22.16 18.61
C ARG A 231 -4.83 23.14 19.18
N ALA A 232 -5.09 23.67 20.38
CA ALA A 232 -4.16 24.58 21.04
C ALA A 232 -2.80 23.91 21.35
N LEU A 233 -2.81 22.61 21.69
CA LEU A 233 -1.56 21.85 21.89
C LEU A 233 -0.80 21.61 20.58
N ILE A 234 -1.51 21.35 19.48
CA ILE A 234 -0.90 21.25 18.14
C ILE A 234 -0.25 22.59 17.74
N ASP A 235 -0.94 23.71 17.97
CA ASP A 235 -0.44 25.05 17.65
C ASP A 235 0.83 25.44 18.46
N THR A 236 1.08 24.78 19.60
CA THR A 236 2.26 25.01 20.44
C THR A 236 3.33 23.94 20.34
N ALA A 237 3.16 22.96 19.45
CA ALA A 237 4.13 21.89 19.20
C ALA A 237 5.41 22.45 18.49
N PRO A 238 6.55 21.72 18.51
CA PRO A 238 6.74 20.40 19.12
C PRO A 238 6.82 20.44 20.65
N HIS A 239 6.49 19.32 21.29
CA HIS A 239 6.60 19.14 22.74
C HIS A 239 7.74 18.18 23.07
N ASN A 240 8.68 18.57 23.94
CA ASN A 240 9.56 17.56 24.53
C ASN A 240 8.75 16.60 25.41
N ALA A 241 9.30 15.41 25.70
CA ALA A 241 8.58 14.36 26.42
C ALA A 241 7.98 14.82 27.76
N ARG A 242 8.69 15.68 28.50
CA ARG A 242 8.20 16.22 29.78
C ARG A 242 7.00 17.14 29.58
N ALA A 243 7.09 18.09 28.63
CA ALA A 243 5.99 18.98 28.31
C ALA A 243 4.78 18.22 27.77
N ALA A 244 4.98 17.20 26.93
CA ALA A 244 3.94 16.33 26.45
C ALA A 244 3.24 15.56 27.59
N GLN A 245 3.99 15.11 28.60
CA GLN A 245 3.43 14.46 29.79
C GLN A 245 2.64 15.44 30.64
N GLU A 246 3.20 16.62 30.93
CA GLU A 246 2.52 17.70 31.70
C GLU A 246 1.23 18.14 30.99
N ALA A 247 1.25 18.21 29.66
CA ALA A 247 0.07 18.50 28.84
C ALA A 247 -0.91 17.32 28.74
N GLY A 248 -0.56 16.13 29.26
CA GLY A 248 -1.42 14.94 29.21
C GLY A 248 -1.56 14.33 27.79
N LEU A 249 -0.61 14.63 26.90
CA LEU A 249 -0.53 14.00 25.59
C LEU A 249 0.05 12.57 25.69
N ILE A 250 0.93 12.31 26.66
CA ILE A 250 1.51 11.00 26.94
C ILE A 250 1.35 10.62 28.41
N ASP A 251 1.50 9.33 28.72
CA ASP A 251 1.34 8.79 30.09
C ASP A 251 2.66 8.86 30.88
N GLY A 252 3.80 8.96 30.21
CA GLY A 252 5.08 9.12 30.88
C GLY A 252 6.24 9.34 29.90
N ALA A 253 7.23 10.09 30.39
CA ALA A 253 8.54 10.24 29.75
C ALA A 253 9.48 9.19 30.36
N LEU A 254 9.54 8.00 29.75
CA LEU A 254 10.24 6.82 30.29
C LEU A 254 11.17 6.22 29.24
N TYR A 255 12.31 5.68 29.71
CA TYR A 255 13.13 4.82 28.87
C TYR A 255 12.42 3.46 28.63
N ARG A 256 12.76 2.79 27.55
CA ARG A 256 12.17 1.51 27.17
C ARG A 256 12.19 0.47 28.29
N GLU A 257 13.32 0.37 29.03
CA GLU A 257 13.44 -0.56 30.16
C GLU A 257 12.43 -0.25 31.27
N GLU A 258 12.16 1.04 31.52
CA GLU A 258 11.18 1.46 32.53
C GLU A 258 9.75 1.09 32.11
N VAL A 259 9.42 1.24 30.80
CA VAL A 259 8.14 0.79 30.23
C VAL A 259 8.00 -0.74 30.33
N GLU A 260 9.07 -1.49 30.09
CA GLU A 260 9.09 -2.93 30.27
C GLU A 260 8.89 -3.30 31.75
N ASN A 261 9.44 -2.55 32.69
CA ASN A 261 9.25 -2.73 34.13
C ASN A 261 7.80 -2.41 34.56
N GLU A 262 7.16 -1.40 33.95
CA GLU A 262 5.73 -1.18 34.17
C GLU A 262 4.87 -2.35 33.67
N LEU A 263 5.19 -2.91 32.49
CA LEU A 263 4.53 -4.10 31.96
C LEU A 263 4.75 -5.32 32.88
N LYS A 264 5.96 -5.51 33.45
CA LYS A 264 6.23 -6.55 34.44
C LYS A 264 5.26 -6.46 35.63
N LYS A 265 5.17 -5.25 36.22
CA LYS A 265 4.26 -5.01 37.37
C LYS A 265 2.80 -5.27 36.98
N ARG A 266 2.38 -4.78 35.79
CA ARG A 266 1.02 -4.94 35.28
C ARG A 266 0.63 -6.40 35.05
N LEU A 267 1.60 -7.25 34.66
CA LEU A 267 1.43 -8.68 34.43
C LEU A 267 1.65 -9.55 35.67
N GLY A 268 2.03 -8.95 36.81
CA GLY A 268 2.22 -9.66 38.09
C GLY A 268 3.52 -10.45 38.19
N TYR A 269 4.56 -10.07 37.41
CA TYR A 269 5.91 -10.62 37.57
C TYR A 269 6.52 -10.15 38.89
N LYS A 270 7.36 -10.99 39.50
CA LYS A 270 8.19 -10.60 40.65
C LYS A 270 9.33 -9.67 40.18
N ASP A 271 9.90 -8.90 41.10
CA ASP A 271 10.94 -7.93 40.76
C ASP A 271 12.22 -8.59 40.18
N ASP A 272 12.56 -9.79 40.65
CA ASP A 272 13.72 -10.58 40.21
C ASP A 272 13.46 -11.43 38.94
N GLU A 273 12.20 -11.59 38.54
CA GLU A 273 11.85 -12.34 37.34
C GLU A 273 12.18 -11.52 36.06
N LYS A 274 12.65 -12.21 35.02
CA LYS A 274 12.88 -11.60 33.72
C LYS A 274 11.57 -11.54 32.91
N LEU A 275 11.26 -10.39 32.35
CA LEU A 275 10.11 -10.25 31.45
C LEU A 275 10.29 -11.14 30.22
N HIS A 276 9.32 -12.02 29.97
CA HIS A 276 9.28 -12.81 28.74
C HIS A 276 8.82 -11.93 27.58
N LYS A 277 9.70 -11.72 26.62
CA LYS A 277 9.42 -10.95 25.40
C LYS A 277 9.48 -11.88 24.19
N VAL A 278 8.54 -11.73 23.29
CA VAL A 278 8.50 -12.44 22.01
C VAL A 278 8.48 -11.37 20.92
N SER A 279 9.44 -11.44 20.02
CA SER A 279 9.50 -10.51 18.87
C SER A 279 8.44 -10.87 17.82
N MET A 280 8.06 -9.89 17.00
CA MET A 280 7.14 -10.11 15.89
C MET A 280 7.64 -11.20 14.94
N ALA A 281 8.96 -11.27 14.67
CA ALA A 281 9.57 -12.28 13.80
C ALA A 281 9.44 -13.70 14.37
N GLU A 282 9.65 -13.88 15.67
CA GLU A 282 9.45 -15.16 16.34
C GLU A 282 7.97 -15.53 16.38
N TYR A 283 7.10 -14.59 16.79
CA TYR A 283 5.66 -14.85 16.95
C TYR A 283 4.95 -15.14 15.61
N ARG A 284 5.50 -14.68 14.49
CA ARG A 284 5.00 -15.01 13.16
C ARG A 284 4.92 -16.51 12.93
N ARG A 285 5.88 -17.30 13.45
CA ARG A 285 5.95 -18.75 13.31
C ARG A 285 4.88 -19.51 14.10
N VAL A 286 4.19 -18.88 15.05
CA VAL A 286 3.01 -19.48 15.70
C VAL A 286 1.90 -19.63 14.66
N PRO A 287 1.43 -20.85 14.33
CA PRO A 287 0.39 -21.02 13.33
C PRO A 287 -0.94 -20.41 13.80
N ALA A 288 -1.58 -19.63 12.96
CA ALA A 288 -2.90 -19.05 13.28
C ALA A 288 -3.95 -20.14 13.56
N THR A 289 -3.80 -21.31 12.90
CA THR A 289 -4.68 -22.48 13.09
C THR A 289 -4.56 -23.11 14.46
N SER A 290 -3.39 -23.06 15.12
CA SER A 290 -3.23 -23.55 16.50
C SER A 290 -3.98 -22.70 17.53
N LEU A 291 -4.34 -21.46 17.14
CA LEU A 291 -5.11 -20.51 17.94
C LEU A 291 -6.61 -20.48 17.57
N GLY A 292 -7.06 -21.43 16.74
CA GLY A 292 -8.45 -21.46 16.25
C GLY A 292 -8.76 -20.43 15.18
N LEU A 293 -7.76 -19.73 14.64
CA LEU A 293 -7.90 -18.73 13.59
C LEU A 293 -7.62 -19.37 12.22
N ASN A 294 -8.03 -18.68 11.15
CA ASN A 294 -7.78 -19.10 9.76
C ASN A 294 -8.24 -20.53 9.46
N GLN A 295 -9.42 -20.90 9.96
CA GLN A 295 -10.08 -22.20 9.78
C GLN A 295 -11.48 -22.00 9.22
N GLY A 296 -12.03 -23.04 8.55
CA GLY A 296 -13.38 -23.01 7.98
C GLY A 296 -13.38 -22.80 6.47
N GLU A 297 -14.46 -22.22 5.96
CA GLU A 297 -14.66 -21.95 4.53
C GLU A 297 -13.62 -20.93 4.01
N ALA A 298 -13.20 -21.12 2.76
CA ALA A 298 -12.16 -20.29 2.19
C ALA A 298 -12.70 -18.97 1.62
N VAL A 299 -12.02 -17.88 1.95
CA VAL A 299 -12.15 -16.56 1.32
C VAL A 299 -10.82 -16.23 0.66
N ALA A 300 -10.85 -16.00 -0.66
CA ALA A 300 -9.68 -15.57 -1.39
C ALA A 300 -9.37 -14.10 -1.11
N VAL A 301 -8.10 -13.75 -0.90
CA VAL A 301 -7.63 -12.36 -0.82
C VAL A 301 -6.66 -12.12 -1.96
N VAL A 302 -7.03 -11.22 -2.87
CA VAL A 302 -6.19 -10.81 -4.00
C VAL A 302 -5.61 -9.43 -3.69
N PHE A 303 -4.29 -9.32 -3.63
CA PHE A 303 -3.63 -8.03 -3.40
C PHE A 303 -3.30 -7.34 -4.72
N ALA A 304 -3.66 -6.06 -4.81
CA ALA A 304 -3.42 -5.18 -5.94
C ALA A 304 -2.83 -3.86 -5.43
N ALA A 305 -1.48 -3.78 -5.40
CA ALA A 305 -0.76 -2.62 -4.88
C ALA A 305 0.19 -2.02 -5.92
N GLY A 306 0.17 -0.69 -6.01
CA GLY A 306 0.98 0.12 -6.93
C GLY A 306 0.23 0.59 -8.19
N PRO A 307 0.91 1.26 -9.13
CA PRO A 307 0.35 1.71 -10.40
C PRO A 307 -0.11 0.54 -11.27
N ILE A 308 -1.22 0.72 -12.01
CA ILE A 308 -1.78 -0.29 -12.91
C ILE A 308 -1.13 -0.18 -14.29
N GLU A 309 -0.55 -1.28 -14.76
CA GLU A 309 0.16 -1.37 -16.03
C GLU A 309 -0.21 -2.66 -16.80
N PRO A 310 0.10 -2.75 -18.11
CA PRO A 310 -0.06 -3.99 -18.86
C PRO A 310 0.90 -5.07 -18.38
N GLY A 311 0.54 -6.34 -18.58
CA GLY A 311 1.41 -7.48 -18.34
C GLY A 311 1.45 -7.95 -16.89
N ARG A 312 2.63 -8.36 -16.40
CA ARG A 312 2.80 -8.99 -15.09
C ARG A 312 3.11 -7.96 -14.00
N SER A 313 2.62 -8.23 -12.78
CA SER A 313 2.95 -7.44 -11.59
C SER A 313 4.41 -7.54 -11.21
N ASN A 314 4.97 -6.42 -10.71
CA ASN A 314 6.22 -6.40 -9.97
C ASN A 314 5.88 -6.32 -8.47
N ASP A 315 6.39 -7.24 -7.66
CA ASP A 315 6.15 -7.27 -6.21
C ASP A 315 7.21 -6.50 -5.40
N GLY A 316 8.18 -5.88 -6.08
CA GLY A 316 9.27 -5.14 -5.45
C GLY A 316 10.38 -6.00 -4.85
N SER A 317 10.26 -7.34 -4.83
CA SER A 317 11.18 -8.26 -4.14
C SER A 317 12.63 -8.18 -4.62
N PHE A 318 12.84 -7.85 -5.90
CA PHE A 318 14.17 -7.73 -6.50
C PHE A 318 14.61 -6.30 -6.79
N GLY A 319 14.03 -5.34 -6.08
CA GLY A 319 14.22 -3.91 -6.30
C GLY A 319 13.26 -3.33 -7.36
N GLY A 320 13.00 -2.04 -7.25
CA GLY A 320 11.98 -1.34 -8.04
C GLY A 320 10.66 -1.17 -7.29
N ASP A 321 9.78 -0.35 -7.85
CA ASP A 321 8.49 -0.07 -7.25
C ASP A 321 7.50 -1.22 -7.50
N GLN A 322 6.64 -1.46 -6.54
CA GLN A 322 5.54 -2.41 -6.68
C GLN A 322 4.54 -1.92 -7.75
N THR A 323 4.08 -2.83 -8.63
CA THR A 323 3.11 -2.51 -9.68
C THR A 323 2.03 -3.57 -9.82
N ILE A 324 0.88 -3.16 -10.31
CA ILE A 324 -0.26 -4.01 -10.64
C ILE A 324 -0.23 -4.33 -12.13
N GLY A 325 0.27 -5.51 -12.51
CA GLY A 325 0.16 -6.01 -13.87
C GLY A 325 -1.19 -6.68 -14.10
N SER A 326 -1.90 -6.24 -15.16
CA SER A 326 -3.23 -6.76 -15.47
C SER A 326 -3.29 -8.28 -15.59
N ASP A 327 -2.30 -8.91 -16.22
CA ASP A 327 -2.29 -10.36 -16.44
C ASP A 327 -2.24 -11.13 -15.12
N THR A 328 -1.43 -10.62 -14.16
CA THR A 328 -1.29 -11.26 -12.84
C THR A 328 -2.60 -11.18 -12.05
N VAL A 329 -3.20 -9.98 -11.99
CA VAL A 329 -4.39 -9.76 -11.16
C VAL A 329 -5.62 -10.40 -11.78
N VAL A 330 -5.80 -10.32 -13.12
CA VAL A 330 -6.87 -11.01 -13.84
C VAL A 330 -6.79 -12.52 -13.62
N LYS A 331 -5.57 -13.10 -13.73
CA LYS A 331 -5.36 -14.52 -13.47
C LYS A 331 -5.71 -14.86 -12.02
N ALA A 332 -5.26 -14.09 -11.04
CA ALA A 332 -5.53 -14.32 -9.63
C ALA A 332 -7.03 -14.30 -9.30
N ILE A 333 -7.78 -13.34 -9.86
CA ILE A 333 -9.24 -13.25 -9.71
C ILE A 333 -9.91 -14.47 -10.36
N ASN A 334 -9.50 -14.87 -11.56
CA ASN A 334 -10.06 -16.03 -12.25
C ASN A 334 -9.77 -17.34 -11.51
N ASP A 335 -8.53 -17.55 -11.04
CA ASP A 335 -8.17 -18.72 -10.25
C ASP A 335 -9.03 -18.80 -8.96
N ALA A 336 -9.18 -17.68 -8.24
CA ALA A 336 -10.04 -17.60 -7.06
C ALA A 336 -11.53 -17.84 -7.38
N ARG A 337 -12.00 -17.30 -8.52
CA ARG A 337 -13.38 -17.54 -9.01
C ARG A 337 -13.66 -19.02 -9.27
N ASP A 338 -12.69 -19.72 -9.86
CA ASP A 338 -12.88 -21.10 -10.33
C ASP A 338 -12.50 -22.15 -9.27
N ALA A 339 -11.79 -21.77 -8.20
CA ALA A 339 -11.46 -22.64 -7.06
C ALA A 339 -12.72 -23.10 -6.32
N ARG A 340 -12.93 -24.42 -6.18
CA ARG A 340 -14.17 -25.01 -5.62
C ARG A 340 -14.37 -24.72 -4.14
N ASP A 341 -13.29 -24.61 -3.38
CA ASP A 341 -13.30 -24.37 -1.94
C ASP A 341 -13.46 -22.89 -1.57
N VAL A 342 -13.18 -21.96 -2.47
CA VAL A 342 -13.34 -20.52 -2.26
C VAL A 342 -14.80 -20.12 -2.37
N LYS A 343 -15.34 -19.44 -1.34
CA LYS A 343 -16.75 -19.00 -1.25
C LYS A 343 -16.95 -17.52 -1.60
N ALA A 344 -15.95 -16.69 -1.37
CA ALA A 344 -15.97 -15.28 -1.70
C ALA A 344 -14.55 -14.77 -2.03
N ILE A 345 -14.48 -13.62 -2.67
CA ILE A 345 -13.22 -12.98 -3.06
C ILE A 345 -13.16 -11.58 -2.42
N VAL A 346 -12.05 -11.26 -1.80
CA VAL A 346 -11.70 -9.90 -1.36
C VAL A 346 -10.57 -9.39 -2.25
N LEU A 347 -10.80 -8.30 -2.97
CA LEU A 347 -9.76 -7.58 -3.71
C LEU A 347 -9.26 -6.43 -2.84
N ARG A 348 -8.03 -6.55 -2.35
CA ARG A 348 -7.36 -5.49 -1.57
C ARG A 348 -6.62 -4.56 -2.52
N VAL A 349 -7.00 -3.28 -2.52
CA VAL A 349 -6.50 -2.28 -3.47
C VAL A 349 -5.74 -1.19 -2.73
N ASP A 350 -4.48 -0.97 -3.13
CA ASP A 350 -3.65 0.16 -2.73
C ASP A 350 -2.99 0.78 -3.97
N SER A 351 -3.75 1.59 -4.71
CA SER A 351 -3.36 2.00 -6.06
C SER A 351 -3.70 3.45 -6.40
N PRO A 352 -2.75 4.23 -6.93
CA PRO A 352 -3.00 5.55 -7.49
C PRO A 352 -3.80 5.52 -8.82
N GLY A 353 -4.03 4.33 -9.38
CA GLY A 353 -4.55 4.12 -10.71
C GLY A 353 -3.46 3.74 -11.72
N GLY A 354 -3.68 4.00 -13.00
CA GLY A 354 -2.74 3.64 -14.05
C GLY A 354 -3.34 3.75 -15.45
N VAL A 355 -2.94 2.84 -16.33
CA VAL A 355 -3.43 2.78 -17.72
C VAL A 355 -4.88 2.29 -17.76
N THR A 356 -5.71 2.93 -18.57
CA THR A 356 -7.14 2.64 -18.61
C THR A 356 -7.46 1.22 -19.10
N TYR A 357 -6.79 0.74 -20.14
CA TYR A 357 -7.06 -0.60 -20.69
C TYR A 357 -6.74 -1.74 -19.71
N PRO A 358 -5.57 -1.81 -19.06
CA PRO A 358 -5.33 -2.77 -17.98
C PRO A 358 -6.35 -2.68 -16.83
N SER A 359 -6.76 -1.47 -16.46
CA SER A 359 -7.78 -1.28 -15.41
C SER A 359 -9.13 -1.88 -15.84
N ASP A 360 -9.49 -1.75 -17.11
CA ASP A 360 -10.72 -2.32 -17.67
C ASP A 360 -10.70 -3.86 -17.70
N LEU A 361 -9.54 -4.46 -18.01
CA LEU A 361 -9.38 -5.92 -17.96
C LEU A 361 -9.58 -6.47 -16.54
N ILE A 362 -9.03 -5.77 -15.53
CA ILE A 362 -9.20 -6.17 -14.13
C ILE A 362 -10.66 -5.98 -13.70
N TRP A 363 -11.29 -4.84 -14.03
CA TRP A 363 -12.70 -4.60 -13.77
C TRP A 363 -13.57 -5.70 -14.38
N GLN A 364 -13.32 -6.09 -15.63
CA GLN A 364 -14.04 -7.16 -16.30
C GLN A 364 -13.89 -8.49 -15.55
N ALA A 365 -12.70 -8.82 -15.06
CA ALA A 365 -12.48 -10.02 -14.26
C ALA A 365 -13.29 -10.01 -12.96
N VAL A 366 -13.39 -8.85 -12.29
CA VAL A 366 -14.26 -8.64 -11.11
C VAL A 366 -15.72 -8.88 -11.46
N GLU A 367 -16.22 -8.30 -12.57
CA GLU A 367 -17.59 -8.50 -13.04
C GLU A 367 -17.91 -9.96 -13.37
N GLN A 368 -16.98 -10.70 -13.99
CA GLN A 368 -17.17 -12.13 -14.25
C GLN A 368 -17.12 -12.96 -12.96
N ALA A 369 -16.23 -12.60 -12.02
CA ALA A 369 -16.16 -13.29 -10.74
C ALA A 369 -17.44 -13.10 -9.91
N LYS A 370 -17.99 -11.89 -9.90
CA LYS A 370 -19.23 -11.52 -9.21
C LYS A 370 -20.44 -12.38 -9.64
N LYS A 371 -20.46 -12.89 -10.87
CA LYS A 371 -21.53 -13.79 -11.34
C LYS A 371 -21.51 -15.17 -10.66
N LYS A 372 -20.36 -15.59 -10.10
CA LYS A 372 -20.19 -16.90 -9.46
C LYS A 372 -20.06 -16.81 -7.95
N LYS A 373 -19.39 -15.78 -7.44
CA LYS A 373 -19.06 -15.62 -6.02
C LYS A 373 -19.15 -14.14 -5.63
N PRO A 374 -19.51 -13.82 -4.40
CA PRO A 374 -19.39 -12.45 -3.91
C PRO A 374 -17.95 -11.91 -4.05
N VAL A 375 -17.83 -10.67 -4.53
CA VAL A 375 -16.57 -9.94 -4.60
C VAL A 375 -16.71 -8.67 -3.77
N VAL A 376 -15.85 -8.50 -2.78
CA VAL A 376 -15.75 -7.32 -1.93
C VAL A 376 -14.41 -6.64 -2.20
N VAL A 377 -14.41 -5.33 -2.35
CA VAL A 377 -13.17 -4.55 -2.39
C VAL A 377 -12.85 -4.04 -0.99
N SER A 378 -11.60 -4.16 -0.59
CA SER A 378 -11.01 -3.48 0.57
C SER A 378 -10.02 -2.46 0.07
N MET A 379 -10.29 -1.18 0.26
CA MET A 379 -9.37 -0.10 -0.07
C MET A 379 -8.40 0.11 1.09
N SER A 380 -7.11 0.29 0.76
CA SER A 380 -6.04 0.59 1.71
C SER A 380 -5.82 2.10 1.86
N ASP A 381 -4.57 2.59 1.77
CA ASP A 381 -4.30 4.03 1.78
C ASP A 381 -4.93 4.73 0.59
N LEU A 382 -4.90 4.09 -0.58
CA LEU A 382 -5.24 4.72 -1.85
C LEU A 382 -5.93 3.73 -2.79
N ALA A 383 -7.12 4.08 -3.27
CA ALA A 383 -7.80 3.33 -4.32
C ALA A 383 -8.51 4.31 -5.26
N ALA A 384 -7.73 5.03 -6.05
CA ALA A 384 -8.24 6.16 -6.79
C ALA A 384 -8.01 6.01 -8.30
N SER A 385 -8.85 6.67 -9.09
CA SER A 385 -8.78 6.69 -10.54
C SER A 385 -8.86 5.27 -11.14
N GLY A 386 -7.80 4.72 -11.75
CA GLY A 386 -7.75 3.31 -12.16
C GLY A 386 -7.96 2.35 -10.99
N GLY A 387 -7.48 2.70 -9.77
CA GLY A 387 -7.75 1.95 -8.54
C GLY A 387 -9.23 1.94 -8.16
N TYR A 388 -9.94 3.05 -8.37
CA TYR A 388 -11.39 3.09 -8.24
C TYR A 388 -12.08 2.34 -9.38
N TYR A 389 -11.55 2.42 -10.60
CA TYR A 389 -12.08 1.72 -11.76
C TYR A 389 -12.15 0.19 -11.55
N VAL A 390 -11.09 -0.41 -11.02
CA VAL A 390 -11.08 -1.85 -10.73
C VAL A 390 -11.99 -2.23 -9.56
N SER A 391 -12.36 -1.25 -8.73
CA SER A 391 -13.16 -1.43 -7.50
C SER A 391 -14.66 -1.27 -7.71
N MET A 392 -15.07 -0.37 -8.64
CA MET A 392 -16.46 0.10 -8.77
C MET A 392 -17.49 -0.99 -9.04
N GLY A 393 -17.06 -2.10 -9.67
CA GLY A 393 -17.93 -3.22 -10.03
C GLY A 393 -18.20 -4.20 -8.89
N ALA A 394 -17.51 -4.13 -7.75
CA ALA A 394 -17.66 -5.07 -6.65
C ALA A 394 -19.07 -5.04 -6.01
N ASN A 395 -19.45 -6.13 -5.33
CA ASN A 395 -20.71 -6.19 -4.59
C ASN A 395 -20.76 -5.18 -3.46
N LYS A 396 -19.61 -4.98 -2.78
CA LYS A 396 -19.40 -4.00 -1.72
C LYS A 396 -18.00 -3.44 -1.79
N ILE A 397 -17.86 -2.17 -1.42
CA ILE A 397 -16.58 -1.47 -1.24
C ILE A 397 -16.46 -1.08 0.22
N VAL A 398 -15.38 -1.54 0.86
CA VAL A 398 -15.01 -1.23 2.24
C VAL A 398 -13.75 -0.37 2.22
N ALA A 399 -13.75 0.74 2.93
CA ALA A 399 -12.60 1.65 3.04
C ALA A 399 -12.52 2.24 4.46
N GLU A 400 -11.31 2.57 4.89
CA GLU A 400 -11.16 3.36 6.11
C GLU A 400 -11.63 4.81 5.86
N PRO A 401 -12.10 5.51 6.87
CA PRO A 401 -12.49 6.90 6.73
C PRO A 401 -11.43 7.80 6.11
N LEU A 402 -10.14 7.53 6.38
CA LEU A 402 -9.00 8.29 5.89
C LEU A 402 -8.34 7.70 4.62
N THR A 403 -8.90 6.63 4.04
CA THR A 403 -8.51 6.14 2.70
C THR A 403 -8.74 7.25 1.66
N LEU A 404 -7.81 7.43 0.72
CA LEU A 404 -8.00 8.31 -0.42
C LEU A 404 -8.57 7.54 -1.61
N THR A 405 -9.67 8.05 -2.21
CA THR A 405 -10.36 7.35 -3.29
C THR A 405 -11.02 8.31 -4.28
N GLY A 406 -11.84 7.79 -5.19
CA GLY A 406 -12.47 8.60 -6.23
C GLY A 406 -11.52 8.90 -7.38
N SER A 407 -11.19 10.16 -7.61
CA SER A 407 -10.41 10.62 -8.77
C SER A 407 -10.95 10.07 -10.10
N ILE A 408 -12.28 9.94 -10.20
CA ILE A 408 -12.99 9.42 -11.37
C ILE A 408 -12.83 10.43 -12.51
N GLY A 409 -11.88 10.15 -13.38
CA GLY A 409 -11.47 11.03 -14.48
C GLY A 409 -10.23 10.50 -15.16
N VAL A 410 -9.92 11.05 -16.33
CA VAL A 410 -8.77 10.67 -17.13
C VAL A 410 -8.01 11.88 -17.62
N TYR A 411 -6.75 11.67 -17.93
CA TYR A 411 -5.90 12.63 -18.61
C TYR A 411 -4.95 11.90 -19.55
N ALA A 412 -4.35 12.64 -20.45
CA ALA A 412 -3.22 12.16 -21.22
C ALA A 412 -2.33 13.35 -21.61
N TYR A 413 -1.10 13.05 -21.98
CA TYR A 413 -0.12 14.04 -22.36
C TYR A 413 0.83 13.52 -23.43
N LYS A 414 1.48 14.47 -24.08
CA LYS A 414 2.58 14.25 -25.01
C LYS A 414 3.69 15.25 -24.69
N PRO A 415 4.93 14.81 -24.41
CA PRO A 415 6.06 15.72 -24.32
C PRO A 415 6.38 16.28 -25.72
N VAL A 416 6.73 17.56 -25.80
CA VAL A 416 7.26 18.21 -27.01
C VAL A 416 8.63 18.73 -26.64
N VAL A 417 9.67 18.14 -27.23
CA VAL A 417 11.09 18.36 -26.87
C VAL A 417 11.91 19.00 -27.99
N LYS A 418 11.24 19.62 -28.99
CA LYS A 418 11.90 20.24 -30.14
C LYS A 418 12.95 21.28 -29.74
N GLU A 419 12.60 22.20 -28.84
CA GLU A 419 13.50 23.27 -28.40
C GLU A 419 14.70 22.72 -27.61
N PHE A 420 14.48 21.64 -26.85
CA PHE A 420 15.56 20.92 -26.18
C PHE A 420 16.52 20.27 -27.18
N TYR A 421 15.98 19.60 -28.23
CA TYR A 421 16.81 19.04 -29.31
C TYR A 421 17.61 20.10 -30.03
N ASP A 422 16.99 21.22 -30.37
CA ASP A 422 17.68 22.34 -30.98
C ASP A 422 18.82 22.89 -30.12
N TRP A 423 18.59 22.97 -28.79
CA TRP A 423 19.59 23.45 -27.84
C TRP A 423 20.80 22.51 -27.73
N ILE A 424 20.60 21.19 -27.79
CA ILE A 424 21.71 20.21 -27.76
C ILE A 424 22.24 19.84 -29.14
N GLY A 425 21.74 20.47 -30.23
CA GLY A 425 22.20 20.25 -31.61
C GLY A 425 21.68 18.97 -32.26
N VAL A 426 20.55 18.42 -31.80
CA VAL A 426 19.90 17.24 -32.40
C VAL A 426 18.87 17.72 -33.45
N SER A 427 18.97 17.20 -34.68
CA SER A 427 17.99 17.38 -35.75
C SER A 427 17.18 16.10 -35.95
N THR A 428 15.90 16.24 -36.27
CA THR A 428 14.99 15.14 -36.58
C THR A 428 14.29 15.36 -37.90
N GLU A 429 14.21 14.31 -38.71
CA GLU A 429 13.44 14.32 -39.95
C GLU A 429 12.44 13.17 -39.96
N TYR A 430 11.25 13.40 -40.51
CA TYR A 430 10.19 12.42 -40.57
C TYR A 430 9.79 12.06 -41.98
N VAL A 431 9.73 10.79 -42.30
CA VAL A 431 9.12 10.29 -43.54
C VAL A 431 7.81 9.60 -43.15
N MET A 432 6.70 10.23 -43.49
CA MET A 432 5.38 9.83 -43.02
C MET A 432 4.49 9.32 -44.14
N ARG A 433 3.61 8.38 -43.83
CA ARG A 433 2.51 7.93 -44.67
C ARG A 433 1.23 7.87 -43.82
N GLY A 434 0.17 8.47 -44.31
CA GLY A 434 -1.08 8.68 -43.60
C GLY A 434 -1.13 10.00 -42.84
N LYS A 435 -2.32 10.63 -42.81
CA LYS A 435 -2.52 12.01 -42.31
C LYS A 435 -2.15 12.17 -40.83
N ASN A 436 -2.36 11.14 -40.03
CA ASN A 436 -2.15 11.19 -38.57
C ASN A 436 -0.91 10.39 -38.14
N SER A 437 -0.05 9.95 -39.05
CA SER A 437 1.10 9.10 -38.72
C SER A 437 2.14 9.79 -37.81
N GLY A 438 2.11 11.12 -37.78
CA GLY A 438 2.97 11.94 -36.91
C GLY A 438 2.29 12.47 -35.65
N MET A 439 1.08 12.05 -35.32
CA MET A 439 0.29 12.61 -34.21
C MET A 439 1.02 12.62 -32.88
N PHE A 440 1.76 11.55 -32.56
CA PHE A 440 2.49 11.41 -31.30
C PHE A 440 3.99 11.70 -31.38
N ARG A 441 4.46 12.38 -32.46
CA ARG A 441 5.85 12.81 -32.54
C ARG A 441 6.15 13.85 -31.46
N GLU A 442 7.32 13.72 -30.87
CA GLU A 442 7.76 14.53 -29.73
C GLU A 442 8.38 15.88 -30.12
N THR A 443 8.42 16.21 -31.42
CA THR A 443 8.99 17.45 -31.90
C THR A 443 7.95 18.52 -32.21
N GLU A 444 6.67 18.20 -32.21
CA GLU A 444 5.61 19.16 -32.52
C GLU A 444 4.42 19.01 -31.59
N LYS A 445 3.75 20.13 -31.30
CA LYS A 445 2.46 20.14 -30.61
C LYS A 445 1.39 19.48 -31.50
N PHE A 446 0.27 19.08 -30.89
CA PHE A 446 -0.88 18.64 -31.64
C PHE A 446 -1.37 19.79 -32.57
N THR A 447 -1.65 19.47 -33.81
CA THR A 447 -2.49 20.32 -34.67
C THR A 447 -3.91 20.39 -34.09
N ALA A 448 -4.72 21.35 -34.50
CA ALA A 448 -6.10 21.48 -34.04
C ALA A 448 -6.93 20.20 -34.28
N GLU A 449 -6.72 19.54 -35.43
CA GLU A 449 -7.42 18.28 -35.76
C GLU A 449 -6.92 17.10 -34.93
N GLU A 450 -5.62 16.96 -34.71
CA GLU A 450 -5.04 15.92 -33.85
C GLU A 450 -5.50 16.09 -32.41
N ARG A 451 -5.52 17.35 -31.93
CA ARG A 451 -6.01 17.69 -30.59
C ARG A 451 -7.48 17.28 -30.43
N GLU A 452 -8.35 17.65 -31.36
CA GLU A 452 -9.77 17.29 -31.28
C GLU A 452 -9.98 15.77 -31.25
N LYS A 453 -9.22 15.01 -32.05
CA LYS A 453 -9.27 13.52 -32.01
C LYS A 453 -8.82 12.98 -30.67
N PHE A 454 -7.73 13.53 -30.13
CA PHE A 454 -7.17 13.13 -28.87
C PHE A 454 -8.13 13.40 -27.71
N GLU A 455 -8.66 14.62 -27.63
CA GLU A 455 -9.63 15.01 -26.60
C GLU A 455 -10.94 14.23 -26.72
N THR A 456 -11.44 14.01 -27.95
CA THR A 456 -12.66 13.22 -28.18
C THR A 456 -12.50 11.79 -27.70
N SER A 457 -11.33 11.18 -27.91
CA SER A 457 -11.06 9.82 -27.40
C SER A 457 -11.18 9.76 -25.87
N MET A 458 -10.63 10.75 -25.16
CA MET A 458 -10.69 10.81 -23.70
C MET A 458 -12.10 11.13 -23.18
N ARG A 459 -12.80 12.10 -23.83
CA ARG A 459 -14.21 12.38 -23.52
C ARG A 459 -15.07 11.14 -23.69
N ASN A 460 -14.87 10.38 -24.79
CA ASN A 460 -15.60 9.13 -25.03
C ASN A 460 -15.33 8.08 -23.95
N PHE A 461 -14.06 7.91 -23.52
CA PHE A 461 -13.77 6.97 -22.44
C PHE A 461 -14.45 7.40 -21.13
N TYR A 462 -14.35 8.68 -20.77
CA TYR A 462 -14.95 9.20 -19.53
C TYR A 462 -16.47 9.04 -19.52
N TRP A 463 -17.17 9.59 -20.53
CA TRP A 463 -18.64 9.64 -20.60
C TRP A 463 -19.29 8.31 -20.98
N ASN A 464 -18.64 7.49 -21.82
CA ASN A 464 -19.24 6.28 -22.36
C ASN A 464 -18.69 4.98 -21.76
N GLN A 465 -17.64 5.06 -20.93
CA GLN A 465 -17.09 3.88 -20.26
C GLN A 465 -17.00 4.08 -18.74
N PHE A 466 -16.27 5.10 -18.24
CA PHE A 466 -16.01 5.23 -16.82
C PHE A 466 -17.30 5.55 -16.05
N LEU A 467 -17.94 6.68 -16.35
CA LEU A 467 -19.15 7.10 -15.62
C LEU A 467 -20.29 6.08 -15.67
N PRO A 468 -20.65 5.47 -16.83
CA PRO A 468 -21.71 4.46 -16.87
C PRO A 468 -21.41 3.24 -16.01
N LYS A 469 -20.16 2.76 -15.98
CA LYS A 469 -19.76 1.62 -15.14
C LYS A 469 -19.84 1.96 -13.65
N VAL A 470 -19.48 3.20 -13.26
CA VAL A 470 -19.70 3.67 -11.89
C VAL A 470 -21.20 3.73 -11.57
N ALA A 471 -22.00 4.29 -12.47
CA ALA A 471 -23.46 4.38 -12.27
C ALA A 471 -24.09 3.00 -12.05
N GLU A 472 -23.73 2.03 -12.86
CA GLU A 472 -24.21 0.65 -12.72
C GLU A 472 -23.70 -0.01 -11.43
N GLY A 473 -22.39 0.04 -11.19
CA GLY A 473 -21.75 -0.65 -10.07
C GLY A 473 -22.12 -0.06 -8.71
N ARG A 474 -22.34 1.25 -8.63
CA ARG A 474 -22.68 1.99 -7.40
C ARG A 474 -24.16 2.40 -7.33
N LYS A 475 -24.97 1.99 -8.31
CA LYS A 475 -26.42 2.22 -8.36
C LYS A 475 -26.82 3.70 -8.34
N PHE A 476 -26.08 4.54 -9.04
CA PHE A 476 -26.49 5.91 -9.27
C PHE A 476 -27.66 5.98 -10.26
N GLN A 477 -28.49 7.00 -10.13
CA GLN A 477 -29.70 7.16 -10.96
C GLN A 477 -29.36 7.49 -12.42
N SER A 478 -28.24 8.18 -12.66
CA SER A 478 -27.79 8.58 -13.99
C SER A 478 -26.26 8.81 -14.03
N VAL A 479 -25.73 8.91 -15.24
CA VAL A 479 -24.33 9.26 -15.52
C VAL A 479 -24.02 10.68 -15.02
N GLU A 480 -24.97 11.60 -15.15
CA GLU A 480 -24.85 12.97 -14.67
C GLU A 480 -24.72 13.02 -13.14
N ALA A 481 -25.50 12.19 -12.42
CA ALA A 481 -25.37 12.09 -10.96
C ALA A 481 -24.00 11.58 -10.53
N VAL A 482 -23.39 10.67 -11.30
CA VAL A 482 -21.98 10.27 -11.09
C VAL A 482 -21.06 11.42 -11.36
N ASN A 483 -21.27 12.18 -12.44
CA ASN A 483 -20.41 13.29 -12.81
C ASN A 483 -20.32 14.36 -11.72
N GLU A 484 -21.40 14.62 -10.97
CA GLU A 484 -21.41 15.58 -9.83
C GLU A 484 -20.41 15.20 -8.72
N VAL A 485 -20.12 13.91 -8.53
CA VAL A 485 -19.17 13.42 -7.53
C VAL A 485 -17.83 12.96 -8.13
N ALA A 486 -17.71 13.02 -9.46
CA ALA A 486 -16.55 12.61 -10.24
C ALA A 486 -15.63 13.79 -10.57
N ARG A 487 -15.56 14.17 -11.84
CA ARG A 487 -14.76 15.27 -12.40
C ARG A 487 -13.27 15.23 -12.00
N GLY A 488 -12.76 14.03 -11.70
CA GLY A 488 -11.38 13.81 -11.29
C GLY A 488 -11.10 14.07 -9.80
N ARG A 489 -12.13 14.44 -9.01
CA ARG A 489 -11.96 14.80 -7.59
C ARG A 489 -11.57 13.61 -6.73
N VAL A 490 -10.58 13.82 -5.87
CA VAL A 490 -10.18 12.88 -4.82
C VAL A 490 -11.02 13.15 -3.57
N TRP A 491 -11.44 12.07 -2.93
CA TRP A 491 -12.23 12.08 -1.70
C TRP A 491 -11.54 11.25 -0.62
N THR A 492 -11.76 11.58 0.65
CA THR A 492 -11.51 10.62 1.73
C THR A 492 -12.55 9.51 1.71
N GLY A 493 -12.29 8.39 2.36
CA GLY A 493 -13.27 7.30 2.50
C GLY A 493 -14.56 7.77 3.18
N ALA A 494 -14.46 8.67 4.16
CA ALA A 494 -15.62 9.29 4.81
C ALA A 494 -16.47 10.08 3.80
N GLN A 495 -15.87 11.00 3.07
CA GLN A 495 -16.53 11.77 2.02
C GLN A 495 -17.10 10.88 0.90
N ALA A 496 -16.33 9.86 0.48
CA ALA A 496 -16.73 8.93 -0.57
C ALA A 496 -17.95 8.09 -0.17
N LYS A 497 -18.06 7.71 1.10
CA LYS A 497 -19.23 7.00 1.62
C LYS A 497 -20.47 7.88 1.59
N GLU A 498 -20.41 9.13 2.02
CA GLU A 498 -21.51 10.09 1.93
C GLU A 498 -21.99 10.29 0.49
N LYS A 499 -21.08 10.19 -0.49
CA LYS A 499 -21.35 10.33 -1.91
C LYS A 499 -21.78 9.01 -2.61
N GLY A 500 -21.92 7.91 -1.87
CA GLY A 500 -22.32 6.62 -2.43
C GLY A 500 -21.22 5.88 -3.21
N LEU A 501 -19.97 6.32 -3.12
CA LEU A 501 -18.82 5.70 -3.78
C LEU A 501 -18.22 4.55 -2.96
N VAL A 502 -18.41 4.55 -1.64
CA VAL A 502 -18.00 3.53 -0.67
C VAL A 502 -19.23 3.06 0.11
N ASP A 503 -19.30 1.77 0.44
CA ASP A 503 -20.46 1.18 1.13
C ASP A 503 -20.29 1.18 2.65
N GLU A 504 -19.10 0.78 3.14
CA GLU A 504 -18.86 0.55 4.57
C GLU A 504 -17.48 1.03 5.00
N PHE A 505 -17.35 1.40 6.28
CA PHE A 505 -16.05 1.69 6.88
C PHE A 505 -15.39 0.41 7.39
N GLY A 506 -14.06 0.39 7.34
CA GLY A 506 -13.18 -0.61 7.90
C GLY A 506 -12.07 -1.03 6.94
N GLY A 507 -11.14 -1.83 7.46
CA GLY A 507 -10.01 -2.36 6.71
C GLY A 507 -10.26 -3.75 6.11
N LEU A 508 -9.17 -4.50 5.91
CA LEU A 508 -9.21 -5.84 5.32
C LEU A 508 -10.05 -6.82 6.14
N ASP A 509 -10.01 -6.73 7.47
CA ASP A 509 -10.76 -7.62 8.35
C ASP A 509 -12.26 -7.43 8.18
N ARG A 510 -12.74 -6.17 8.11
CA ARG A 510 -14.14 -5.88 7.84
C ARG A 510 -14.57 -6.35 6.45
N ALA A 511 -13.74 -6.16 5.45
CA ALA A 511 -14.03 -6.64 4.09
C ALA A 511 -14.18 -8.17 4.03
N VAL A 512 -13.37 -8.92 4.79
CA VAL A 512 -13.51 -10.37 4.90
C VAL A 512 -14.82 -10.75 5.61
N GLU A 513 -15.23 -10.04 6.67
CA GLU A 513 -16.53 -10.27 7.31
C GLU A 513 -17.71 -9.96 6.38
N VAL A 514 -17.65 -8.85 5.62
CA VAL A 514 -18.66 -8.54 4.59
C VAL A 514 -18.71 -9.63 3.50
N ALA A 515 -17.54 -10.12 3.08
CA ALA A 515 -17.48 -11.21 2.10
C ALA A 515 -18.09 -12.51 2.65
N LYS A 516 -17.87 -12.81 3.94
CA LYS A 516 -18.47 -13.93 4.66
C LYS A 516 -19.99 -13.80 4.74
N GLU A 517 -20.51 -12.61 5.07
CA GLU A 517 -21.94 -12.31 5.11
C GLU A 517 -22.60 -12.55 3.75
N LEU A 518 -22.01 -11.99 2.67
CA LEU A 518 -22.50 -12.15 1.30
C LEU A 518 -22.44 -13.59 0.81
N ALA A 519 -21.44 -14.37 1.24
CA ALA A 519 -21.32 -15.80 0.96
C ALA A 519 -22.24 -16.67 1.82
N LYS A 520 -23.03 -16.07 2.73
CA LYS A 520 -23.93 -16.76 3.66
C LYS A 520 -23.23 -17.78 4.57
N ILE A 521 -21.98 -17.51 4.92
CA ILE A 521 -21.25 -18.30 5.92
C ILE A 521 -21.73 -17.86 7.29
N PRO A 522 -22.13 -18.79 8.19
CA PRO A 522 -22.65 -18.45 9.51
C PRO A 522 -21.69 -17.58 10.32
N ALA A 523 -22.22 -16.63 11.08
CA ALA A 523 -21.42 -15.65 11.82
C ALA A 523 -20.48 -16.30 12.85
N ASP A 524 -20.88 -17.44 13.46
CA ASP A 524 -20.09 -18.21 14.43
C ASP A 524 -18.96 -19.04 13.80
N LYS A 525 -18.94 -19.19 12.47
CA LYS A 525 -17.89 -19.94 11.78
C LYS A 525 -16.71 -19.04 11.40
N GLY A 526 -15.51 -19.56 11.58
CA GLY A 526 -14.30 -18.94 11.08
C GLY A 526 -14.19 -19.03 9.56
N VAL A 527 -13.30 -18.24 8.98
CA VAL A 527 -12.92 -18.32 7.57
C VAL A 527 -11.43 -18.51 7.40
N ARG A 528 -11.06 -19.28 6.38
CA ARG A 528 -9.68 -19.45 5.96
C ARG A 528 -9.37 -18.47 4.84
N ARG A 529 -8.40 -17.59 5.06
CA ARG A 529 -7.94 -16.63 4.05
C ARG A 529 -6.88 -17.26 3.18
N ILE A 530 -7.07 -17.25 1.87
CA ILE A 530 -6.11 -17.76 0.88
C ILE A 530 -5.65 -16.59 0.03
N VAL A 531 -4.34 -16.33 0.04
CA VAL A 531 -3.75 -15.26 -0.76
C VAL A 531 -3.57 -15.71 -2.21
N TYR A 532 -3.93 -14.83 -3.15
CA TYR A 532 -3.74 -14.98 -4.59
C TYR A 532 -2.99 -13.76 -5.16
N PRO A 533 -2.07 -13.98 -6.13
CA PRO A 533 -1.56 -15.30 -6.54
C PRO A 533 -0.90 -16.01 -5.37
N THR A 534 -0.91 -17.36 -5.39
CA THR A 534 -0.26 -18.15 -4.35
C THR A 534 1.23 -17.77 -4.26
N PRO A 535 1.76 -17.44 -3.06
CA PRO A 535 3.14 -17.08 -2.89
C PRO A 535 4.08 -18.18 -3.44
N ARG A 536 5.09 -17.78 -4.21
CA ARG A 536 6.12 -18.73 -4.68
C ARG A 536 7.09 -19.01 -3.54
N THR A 537 7.44 -20.27 -3.34
CA THR A 537 8.50 -20.63 -2.40
C THR A 537 9.86 -20.15 -2.91
N PHE A 538 10.82 -19.92 -2.00
CA PHE A 538 12.20 -19.56 -2.35
C PHE A 538 12.80 -20.43 -3.46
N PHE A 539 12.62 -21.75 -3.38
CA PHE A 539 13.09 -22.68 -4.40
C PHE A 539 12.38 -22.51 -5.75
N GLN A 540 11.09 -22.19 -5.74
CA GLN A 540 10.36 -21.87 -6.98
C GLN A 540 10.80 -20.53 -7.56
N GLN A 541 11.20 -19.57 -6.73
CA GLN A 541 11.79 -18.31 -7.18
C GLN A 541 13.19 -18.51 -7.74
N LEU A 542 14.03 -19.31 -7.06
CA LEU A 542 15.41 -19.59 -7.46
C LEU A 542 15.52 -20.52 -8.68
N LEU A 543 14.72 -21.59 -8.70
CA LEU A 543 14.72 -22.61 -9.77
C LEU A 543 13.69 -22.31 -10.86
N GLY A 544 12.66 -21.54 -10.54
CA GLY A 544 11.58 -21.16 -11.44
C GLY A 544 11.87 -19.91 -12.26
N GLY A 545 13.14 -19.53 -12.42
CA GLY A 545 13.59 -18.44 -13.31
C GLY A 545 13.30 -18.70 -14.81
N GLY A 546 12.41 -19.59 -15.12
CA GLY A 546 11.97 -19.99 -16.44
C GLY A 546 10.56 -19.54 -16.80
N GLY A 547 10.16 -18.34 -16.47
CA GLY A 547 8.92 -17.73 -16.98
C GLY A 547 9.26 -16.40 -17.62
N ASP A 548 9.48 -16.38 -18.93
CA ASP A 548 9.38 -15.27 -19.89
C ASP A 548 9.79 -13.83 -19.47
N GLU A 549 10.36 -13.58 -18.31
CA GLU A 549 11.07 -12.35 -18.04
C GLU A 549 12.52 -12.50 -18.49
N ASP A 550 12.89 -11.74 -19.52
CA ASP A 550 14.28 -11.63 -19.95
C ASP A 550 15.17 -11.22 -18.76
N ALA A 551 16.24 -11.98 -18.49
CA ALA A 551 17.26 -11.61 -17.50
C ALA A 551 17.77 -10.16 -17.71
N ALA A 552 17.69 -9.66 -18.94
CA ALA A 552 17.97 -8.28 -19.32
C ALA A 552 17.01 -7.28 -18.67
N SER A 553 15.71 -7.58 -18.58
CA SER A 553 14.71 -6.67 -17.99
C SER A 553 14.87 -6.59 -16.47
N ILE A 554 15.18 -7.70 -15.81
CA ILE A 554 15.49 -7.74 -14.37
C ILE A 554 16.74 -6.92 -14.08
N LYS A 555 17.80 -7.11 -14.87
CA LYS A 555 19.06 -6.37 -14.72
C LYS A 555 18.88 -4.86 -14.95
N ALA A 556 18.09 -4.47 -15.94
CA ALA A 556 17.79 -3.08 -16.22
C ALA A 556 17.01 -2.42 -15.04
N ARG A 557 16.05 -3.13 -14.45
CA ARG A 557 15.32 -2.66 -13.26
C ARG A 557 16.24 -2.50 -12.05
N GLN A 558 17.12 -3.47 -11.80
CA GLN A 558 18.11 -3.40 -10.71
C GLN A 558 19.07 -2.24 -10.89
N GLN A 559 19.60 -2.02 -12.10
CA GLN A 559 20.47 -0.88 -12.40
C GLN A 559 19.76 0.46 -12.19
N ARG A 560 18.51 0.56 -12.60
CA ARG A 560 17.69 1.77 -12.42
C ARG A 560 17.41 2.04 -10.93
N ALA A 561 17.02 1.01 -10.19
CA ALA A 561 16.81 1.12 -8.74
C ALA A 561 18.10 1.55 -8.02
N ALA A 562 19.23 0.96 -8.38
CA ALA A 562 20.55 1.34 -7.86
C ALA A 562 20.91 2.79 -8.21
N PHE A 563 20.62 3.23 -9.42
CA PHE A 563 20.83 4.63 -9.84
C PHE A 563 19.98 5.60 -9.02
N ILE A 564 18.66 5.37 -8.90
CA ILE A 564 17.78 6.22 -8.10
C ILE A 564 18.23 6.25 -6.63
N ASN A 565 18.59 5.08 -6.07
CA ASN A 565 19.05 4.98 -4.68
C ASN A 565 20.42 5.63 -4.44
N SER A 566 21.25 5.82 -5.49
CA SER A 566 22.51 6.55 -5.40
C SER A 566 22.35 8.08 -5.39
N MET A 567 21.16 8.58 -5.74
CA MET A 567 20.88 10.02 -5.73
C MET A 567 20.58 10.53 -4.32
N PRO A 568 20.78 11.85 -4.06
CA PRO A 568 20.37 12.48 -2.80
C PRO A 568 18.91 12.13 -2.45
N ALA A 569 18.64 11.97 -1.15
CA ALA A 569 17.33 11.54 -0.67
C ALA A 569 16.19 12.43 -1.16
N GLU A 570 16.45 13.73 -1.28
CA GLU A 570 15.50 14.76 -1.72
C GLU A 570 15.13 14.62 -3.21
N MET A 571 16.02 14.08 -4.03
CA MET A 571 15.79 13.89 -5.46
C MET A 571 15.07 12.57 -5.79
N ARG A 572 15.14 11.57 -4.90
CA ARG A 572 14.59 10.22 -5.16
C ARG A 572 13.09 10.21 -5.46
N PRO A 573 12.24 10.96 -4.72
CA PRO A 573 10.81 11.02 -5.03
C PRO A 573 10.53 11.59 -6.43
N ALA A 574 11.19 12.68 -6.80
CA ALA A 574 11.03 13.30 -8.12
C ALA A 574 11.49 12.36 -9.25
N LEU A 575 12.63 11.66 -9.06
CA LEU A 575 13.14 10.68 -10.03
C LEU A 575 12.26 9.44 -10.13
N ARG A 576 11.71 8.94 -9.03
CA ARG A 576 10.73 7.85 -9.04
C ARG A 576 9.47 8.25 -9.78
N ARG A 577 8.99 9.48 -9.56
CA ARG A 577 7.83 10.02 -10.27
C ARG A 577 8.10 10.15 -11.77
N ALA A 578 9.22 10.71 -12.17
CA ALA A 578 9.62 10.77 -13.58
C ALA A 578 9.72 9.36 -14.19
N ALA A 579 10.31 8.43 -13.46
CA ALA A 579 10.42 7.01 -13.83
C ALA A 579 9.05 6.31 -13.96
N MET A 580 8.07 6.70 -13.17
CA MET A 580 6.69 6.18 -13.29
C MET A 580 6.06 6.64 -14.62
N PHE A 581 6.22 7.91 -14.97
CA PHE A 581 5.67 8.44 -16.22
C PHE A 581 6.37 7.89 -17.48
N GLU A 582 7.64 7.55 -17.39
CA GLU A 582 8.37 6.92 -18.51
C GLU A 582 7.83 5.51 -18.86
N ARG A 583 7.16 4.83 -17.92
CA ARG A 583 6.49 3.54 -18.17
C ARG A 583 5.26 3.65 -19.06
N PHE A 584 4.72 4.85 -19.19
CA PHE A 584 3.52 5.11 -19.96
C PHE A 584 3.90 5.75 -21.29
N GLY A 585 3.61 5.08 -22.39
CA GLY A 585 3.91 5.61 -23.74
C GLY A 585 3.15 6.90 -24.03
N PRO A 586 3.67 7.73 -24.95
CA PRO A 586 3.01 8.94 -25.39
C PRO A 586 1.58 8.67 -25.87
N GLY A 587 0.62 9.47 -25.46
CA GLY A 587 -0.78 9.36 -25.89
C GLY A 587 -1.59 8.28 -25.21
N GLN A 588 -1.03 7.52 -24.25
CA GLN A 588 -1.84 6.62 -23.44
C GLN A 588 -2.80 7.41 -22.54
N THR A 589 -4.06 6.98 -22.52
CA THR A 589 -5.04 7.52 -21.58
C THR A 589 -4.78 6.99 -20.20
N LEU A 590 -4.55 7.89 -19.25
CA LEU A 590 -4.17 7.56 -17.89
C LEU A 590 -5.30 7.87 -16.92
N ALA A 591 -5.56 6.92 -16.05
CA ALA A 591 -6.41 7.02 -14.89
C ALA A 591 -5.53 6.90 -13.64
N ILE A 592 -4.77 7.98 -13.32
CA ILE A 592 -3.86 8.08 -12.16
C ILE A 592 -4.28 9.27 -11.30
N VAL A 593 -4.04 9.19 -10.00
CA VAL A 593 -4.27 10.27 -9.04
C VAL A 593 -3.43 11.51 -9.38
N PRO A 594 -3.97 12.72 -9.22
CA PRO A 594 -3.32 13.97 -9.62
C PRO A 594 -2.02 14.29 -8.89
N PHE A 595 -1.81 13.82 -7.68
CA PHE A 595 -0.68 14.20 -6.83
C PHE A 595 -0.22 13.05 -5.94
N GLU A 596 1.05 13.07 -5.55
CA GLU A 596 1.53 12.32 -4.40
C GLU A 596 1.22 13.18 -3.18
N LEU A 597 0.18 12.81 -2.45
CA LEU A 597 -0.17 13.51 -1.23
C LEU A 597 0.78 13.07 -0.12
N LYS A 598 1.84 13.82 0.12
CA LYS A 598 2.54 13.78 1.38
C LYS A 598 1.80 14.70 2.34
N ILE A 599 1.06 14.11 3.24
CA ILE A 599 0.53 14.80 4.42
C ILE A 599 1.50 14.44 5.54
N GLU A 600 2.42 15.36 5.79
CA GLU A 600 3.38 15.28 6.90
C GLU A 600 2.72 15.84 8.16
#